data_ccf9abc9a6987e8101c2e7b916d6e800
#
_entry.id   ccf9abc9a6987e8101c2e7b916d6e800
#
_cell.length_a   1.000
_cell.length_b   1.000
_cell.length_c   1.000
_cell.angle_alpha   90.00
_cell.angle_beta   90.00
_cell.angle_gamma   90.00
#
_symmetry.space_group_name_H-M   'P 1'
#
loop_
_entity.id
_entity.type
_entity.pdbx_description
1 polymer ?
#
loop_
_entity_poly.entity_id
_entity_poly.type
_entity_poly.pdbx_seq_one_letter_code
_entity_poly.pdbx_strand_id
1 'polypeptide(L)'
;MIPTPDNEKLSAFYIRGPKHSIKGNLTILMFHGNAGNIGHRVPIAKRLVQSMGCNVFMLEYRGYGLSTGSPDETGLMIDAQTAYDYLRKRAETRDHDIVIYGQSLGGAVAVQLAAKNQDDTKLIGLVLENTFLSMRKLIPS
;
A
#
# COMPACT_ATOMS: atom_id res chain seq x y z
N MET A 1 -0.85 -8.57 12.23
CA MET A 1 0.16 -7.48 12.23
C MET A 1 1.39 -7.90 11.45
N ILE A 2 1.95 -6.99 10.69
CA ILE A 2 3.12 -7.26 9.86
C ILE A 2 4.34 -6.61 10.54
N PRO A 3 5.39 -7.41 10.89
CA PRO A 3 6.57 -6.85 11.53
C PRO A 3 7.49 -6.19 10.49
N THR A 4 8.09 -5.06 10.89
CA THR A 4 9.09 -4.38 10.08
C THR A 4 10.52 -4.77 10.53
N PRO A 5 11.53 -4.56 9.68
CA PRO A 5 12.92 -4.84 10.07
C PRO A 5 13.40 -4.03 11.28
N ASP A 6 12.79 -2.87 11.54
CA ASP A 6 13.15 -2.02 12.68
C ASP A 6 12.17 -2.16 13.86
N ASN A 7 11.50 -3.32 13.97
CA ASN A 7 10.70 -3.76 15.11
C ASN A 7 9.38 -3.02 15.33
N GLU A 8 8.83 -2.39 14.31
CA GLU A 8 7.47 -1.89 14.36
C GLU A 8 6.49 -2.97 13.91
N LYS A 9 5.21 -2.81 14.23
CA LYS A 9 4.15 -3.72 13.82
C LYS A 9 3.09 -2.93 13.08
N LEU A 10 2.80 -3.35 11.85
CA LEU A 10 1.89 -2.64 10.96
C LEU A 10 0.57 -3.37 10.86
N SER A 11 -0.51 -2.60 10.89
CA SER A 11 -1.86 -3.07 10.60
C SER A 11 -2.15 -2.91 9.11
N ALA A 12 -2.96 -3.81 8.56
CA ALA A 12 -3.36 -3.75 7.16
C ALA A 12 -4.72 -4.43 6.97
N PHE A 13 -5.42 -4.04 5.90
CA PHE A 13 -6.62 -4.73 5.42
C PHE A 13 -6.38 -5.32 4.05
N TYR A 14 -6.85 -6.54 3.85
CA TYR A 14 -6.83 -7.20 2.57
C TYR A 14 -8.25 -7.54 2.15
N ILE A 15 -8.69 -6.97 1.03
CA ILE A 15 -10.03 -7.20 0.47
C ILE A 15 -9.85 -8.00 -0.81
N ARG A 16 -10.40 -9.23 -0.81
CA ARG A 16 -10.29 -10.13 -1.95
C ARG A 16 -11.38 -9.84 -2.96
N GLY A 17 -11.01 -9.88 -4.23
CA GLY A 17 -11.96 -9.86 -5.34
C GLY A 17 -12.62 -11.21 -5.54
N PRO A 18 -13.60 -11.31 -6.48
CA PRO A 18 -14.24 -12.57 -6.82
C PRO A 18 -13.24 -13.60 -7.33
N LYS A 19 -13.40 -14.86 -6.89
CA LYS A 19 -12.46 -15.96 -7.23
C LYS A 19 -12.30 -16.20 -8.73
N HIS A 20 -13.35 -15.95 -9.49
CA HIS A 20 -13.36 -16.24 -10.94
C HIS A 20 -13.22 -14.97 -11.78
N SER A 21 -12.80 -13.87 -11.18
CA SER A 21 -12.56 -12.64 -11.93
C SER A 21 -11.33 -12.80 -12.82
N ILE A 22 -11.39 -12.21 -14.02
CA ILE A 22 -10.23 -12.12 -14.93
C ILE A 22 -9.05 -11.41 -14.23
N LYS A 23 -9.34 -10.48 -13.33
CA LYS A 23 -8.32 -9.71 -12.62
C LYS A 23 -8.12 -10.21 -11.18
N GLY A 24 -8.53 -11.44 -10.88
CA GLY A 24 -8.37 -12.04 -9.56
C GLY A 24 -6.91 -12.24 -9.15
N ASN A 25 -5.98 -12.23 -10.11
CA ASN A 25 -4.54 -12.31 -9.87
C ASN A 25 -3.85 -10.93 -9.87
N LEU A 26 -4.61 -9.87 -9.71
CA LEU A 26 -4.10 -8.50 -9.56
C LEU A 26 -4.36 -8.02 -8.14
N THR A 27 -3.32 -7.52 -7.48
CA THR A 27 -3.44 -6.90 -6.16
C THR A 27 -3.03 -5.43 -6.26
N ILE A 28 -3.92 -4.55 -5.79
CA ILE A 28 -3.61 -3.13 -5.65
C ILE A 28 -3.07 -2.90 -4.25
N LEU A 29 -1.82 -2.45 -4.14
CA LEU A 29 -1.21 -2.03 -2.89
C LEU A 29 -1.49 -0.54 -2.70
N MET A 30 -2.35 -0.22 -1.75
CA MET A 30 -2.87 1.13 -1.56
C MET A 30 -2.23 1.81 -0.36
N PHE A 31 -1.72 3.02 -0.57
CA PHE A 31 -1.16 3.88 0.46
C PHE A 31 -2.05 5.11 0.65
N HIS A 32 -2.50 5.32 1.88
CA HIS A 32 -3.41 6.41 2.22
C HIS A 32 -2.68 7.74 2.38
N GLY A 33 -3.46 8.82 2.40
CA GLY A 33 -2.95 10.16 2.67
C GLY A 33 -2.67 10.39 4.15
N ASN A 34 -2.25 11.62 4.46
CA ASN A 34 -1.87 12.00 5.81
C ASN A 34 -3.05 12.12 6.78
N ALA A 35 -4.24 12.41 6.28
CA ALA A 35 -5.44 12.54 7.09
C ALA A 35 -6.25 11.25 7.09
N GLY A 36 -6.81 10.91 8.25
CA GLY A 36 -7.66 9.73 8.40
C GLY A 36 -6.86 8.46 8.65
N ASN A 37 -7.58 7.35 8.74
CA ASN A 37 -7.01 6.03 8.94
C ASN A 37 -7.51 5.09 7.85
N ILE A 38 -7.09 3.84 7.90
CA ILE A 38 -7.44 2.82 6.91
C ILE A 38 -8.96 2.63 6.79
N GLY A 39 -9.70 2.76 7.90
CA GLY A 39 -11.16 2.62 7.90
C GLY A 39 -11.87 3.62 7.01
N HIS A 40 -11.31 4.81 6.83
CA HIS A 40 -11.87 5.82 5.94
C HIS A 40 -11.70 5.45 4.45
N ARG A 41 -10.81 4.53 4.14
CA ARG A 41 -10.49 4.14 2.76
C ARG A 41 -11.14 2.83 2.33
N VAL A 42 -11.67 2.06 3.29
CA VAL A 42 -12.29 0.76 2.99
C VAL A 42 -13.42 0.87 1.97
N PRO A 43 -14.34 1.87 2.03
CA PRO A 43 -15.38 2.00 1.01
C PRO A 43 -14.83 2.21 -0.40
N ILE A 44 -13.72 2.95 -0.55
CA ILE A 44 -13.05 3.17 -1.84
C ILE A 44 -12.46 1.85 -2.35
N ALA A 45 -11.79 1.11 -1.47
CA ALA A 45 -11.20 -0.18 -1.81
C ALA A 45 -12.26 -1.18 -2.24
N LYS A 46 -13.41 -1.22 -1.54
CA LYS A 46 -14.53 -2.09 -1.91
C LYS A 46 -15.07 -1.77 -3.30
N ARG A 47 -15.16 -0.49 -3.66
CA ARG A 47 -15.59 -0.10 -5.00
C ARG A 47 -14.61 -0.58 -6.07
N LEU A 48 -13.30 -0.46 -5.81
CA LEU A 48 -12.29 -0.95 -6.75
C LEU A 48 -12.41 -2.46 -6.94
N VAL A 49 -12.58 -3.20 -5.86
CA VAL A 49 -12.77 -4.65 -5.93
C VAL A 49 -14.02 -5.01 -6.73
N GLN A 50 -15.14 -4.34 -6.46
CA GLN A 50 -16.40 -4.61 -7.16
C GLN A 50 -16.34 -4.23 -8.63
N SER A 51 -15.73 -3.09 -8.96
CA SER A 51 -15.69 -2.58 -10.33
C SER A 51 -14.66 -3.30 -11.20
N MET A 52 -13.51 -3.65 -10.64
CA MET A 52 -12.38 -4.20 -11.38
C MET A 52 -12.16 -5.70 -11.15
N GLY A 53 -12.76 -6.26 -10.11
CA GLY A 53 -12.57 -7.66 -9.76
C GLY A 53 -11.18 -8.00 -9.25
N CYS A 54 -10.40 -7.00 -8.83
CA CYS A 54 -9.06 -7.19 -8.30
C CYS A 54 -9.08 -7.28 -6.77
N ASN A 55 -7.91 -7.55 -6.18
CA ASN A 55 -7.73 -7.53 -4.74
C ASN A 55 -7.12 -6.19 -4.32
N VAL A 56 -7.41 -5.74 -3.10
CA VAL A 56 -6.83 -4.50 -2.56
C VAL A 56 -6.22 -4.78 -1.20
N PHE A 57 -4.97 -4.37 -1.04
CA PHE A 57 -4.24 -4.44 0.22
C PHE A 57 -3.95 -3.00 0.67
N MET A 58 -4.49 -2.62 1.84
CA MET A 58 -4.36 -1.28 2.40
C MET A 58 -3.49 -1.32 3.63
N LEU A 59 -2.40 -0.54 3.62
CA LEU A 59 -1.47 -0.46 4.74
C LEU A 59 -1.78 0.75 5.62
N GLU A 60 -1.71 0.55 6.94
CA GLU A 60 -1.59 1.65 7.90
C GLU A 60 -0.12 1.83 8.26
N TYR A 61 0.44 3.02 7.99
CA TYR A 61 1.83 3.34 8.35
C TYR A 61 2.05 3.33 9.85
N ARG A 62 3.32 3.22 10.27
CA ARG A 62 3.69 3.40 11.67
C ARG A 62 3.13 4.71 12.21
N GLY A 63 2.63 4.68 13.44
CA GLY A 63 2.03 5.84 14.08
C GLY A 63 0.60 6.14 13.66
N TYR A 64 0.02 5.37 12.74
CA TYR A 64 -1.37 5.52 12.31
C TYR A 64 -2.19 4.30 12.69
N GLY A 65 -3.47 4.53 13.00
CA GLY A 65 -4.41 3.47 13.34
C GLY A 65 -3.90 2.54 14.42
N LEU A 66 -3.88 1.24 14.12
CA LEU A 66 -3.40 0.20 15.04
C LEU A 66 -1.92 -0.13 14.89
N SER A 67 -1.23 0.53 13.98
CA SER A 67 0.21 0.35 13.80
C SER A 67 0.99 1.03 14.91
N THR A 68 2.14 0.45 15.28
CA THR A 68 3.01 1.00 16.32
C THR A 68 3.91 2.10 15.77
N GLY A 69 4.66 2.75 16.66
CA GLY A 69 5.69 3.71 16.29
C GLY A 69 5.20 5.12 16.05
N SER A 70 6.08 5.94 15.49
CA SER A 70 5.80 7.33 15.12
C SER A 70 6.21 7.56 13.65
N PRO A 71 5.43 8.33 12.89
CA PRO A 71 5.71 8.51 11.47
C PRO A 71 6.93 9.41 11.22
N ASP A 72 7.82 8.97 10.36
CA ASP A 72 8.89 9.78 9.80
C ASP A 72 9.16 9.29 8.36
N GLU A 73 9.88 10.09 7.58
CA GLU A 73 10.08 9.82 6.16
C GLU A 73 10.76 8.45 5.92
N THR A 74 11.84 8.19 6.64
CA THR A 74 12.58 6.92 6.51
C THR A 74 11.70 5.74 6.94
N GLY A 75 11.00 5.89 8.05
CA GLY A 75 10.12 4.84 8.57
C GLY A 75 8.97 4.51 7.64
N LEU A 76 8.35 5.51 7.03
CA LEU A 76 7.26 5.27 6.08
C LEU A 76 7.74 4.48 4.87
N MET A 77 8.98 4.71 4.40
CA MET A 77 9.53 3.94 3.29
C MET A 77 9.86 2.51 3.69
N ILE A 78 10.31 2.29 4.93
CA ILE A 78 10.48 0.93 5.48
C ILE A 78 9.13 0.21 5.52
N ASP A 79 8.09 0.90 5.98
CA ASP A 79 6.74 0.33 6.05
C ASP A 79 6.22 -0.06 4.67
N ALA A 80 6.40 0.82 3.69
CA ALA A 80 5.95 0.57 2.33
C ALA A 80 6.66 -0.63 1.72
N GLN A 81 7.98 -0.71 1.87
CA GLN A 81 8.75 -1.85 1.37
C GLN A 81 8.37 -3.14 2.10
N THR A 82 8.11 -3.05 3.40
CA THR A 82 7.66 -4.21 4.19
C THR A 82 6.35 -4.76 3.65
N ALA A 83 5.38 -3.89 3.35
CA ALA A 83 4.11 -4.31 2.77
C ALA A 83 4.30 -4.95 1.39
N TYR A 84 5.13 -4.35 0.54
CA TYR A 84 5.45 -4.88 -0.78
C TYR A 84 6.06 -6.28 -0.66
N ASP A 85 7.07 -6.43 0.18
CA ASP A 85 7.75 -7.71 0.40
C ASP A 85 6.80 -8.76 0.98
N TYR A 86 5.90 -8.36 1.86
CA TYR A 86 4.88 -9.24 2.43
C TYR A 86 4.01 -9.84 1.32
N LEU A 87 3.54 -9.01 0.39
CA LEU A 87 2.73 -9.48 -0.74
C LEU A 87 3.53 -10.40 -1.66
N ARG A 88 4.81 -10.12 -1.88
CA ARG A 88 5.65 -10.92 -2.76
C ARG A 88 6.04 -12.28 -2.16
N LYS A 89 5.97 -12.41 -0.85
CA LYS A 89 6.33 -13.66 -0.14
C LYS A 89 5.12 -14.49 0.25
N ARG A 90 3.96 -13.86 0.41
CA ARG A 90 2.75 -14.55 0.85
C ARG A 90 2.24 -15.49 -0.24
N ALA A 91 1.95 -16.76 0.15
CA ALA A 91 1.51 -17.78 -0.81
C ALA A 91 0.31 -17.35 -1.66
N GLU A 92 -0.64 -16.62 -1.06
CA GLU A 92 -1.85 -16.16 -1.74
C GLU A 92 -1.59 -15.10 -2.81
N THR A 93 -0.57 -14.24 -2.62
CA THR A 93 -0.36 -13.05 -3.46
C THR A 93 0.95 -13.04 -4.23
N ARG A 94 1.87 -13.94 -3.93
CA ARG A 94 3.23 -13.91 -4.51
C ARG A 94 3.27 -13.98 -6.04
N ASP A 95 2.27 -14.61 -6.65
CA ASP A 95 2.17 -14.75 -8.10
C ASP A 95 1.27 -13.70 -8.74
N HIS A 96 0.68 -12.80 -7.92
CA HIS A 96 -0.16 -11.73 -8.43
C HIS A 96 0.67 -10.62 -9.05
N ASP A 97 0.11 -9.99 -10.08
CA ASP A 97 0.60 -8.69 -10.53
C ASP A 97 0.26 -7.65 -9.47
N ILE A 98 1.09 -6.63 -9.35
CA ILE A 98 0.91 -5.57 -8.37
C ILE A 98 0.79 -4.22 -9.06
N VAL A 99 -0.21 -3.45 -8.64
CA VAL A 99 -0.32 -2.02 -8.94
C VAL A 99 -0.19 -1.27 -7.63
N ILE A 100 0.69 -0.30 -7.59
CA ILE A 100 0.83 0.57 -6.42
C ILE A 100 -0.08 1.78 -6.61
N TYR A 101 -0.91 2.08 -5.61
CA TYR A 101 -1.84 3.20 -5.63
C TYR A 101 -1.54 4.11 -4.46
N GLY A 102 -1.29 5.39 -4.73
CA GLY A 102 -1.01 6.36 -3.69
C GLY A 102 -1.86 7.62 -3.80
N GLN A 103 -2.35 8.12 -2.67
CA GLN A 103 -3.14 9.32 -2.57
C GLN A 103 -2.46 10.32 -1.64
N SER A 104 -2.27 11.56 -2.08
CA SER A 104 -1.63 12.61 -1.30
C SER A 104 -0.24 12.18 -0.81
N LEU A 105 0.00 12.11 0.49
CA LEU A 105 1.25 11.57 1.06
C LEU A 105 1.55 10.17 0.53
N GLY A 106 0.51 9.34 0.40
CA GLY A 106 0.65 8.00 -0.16
C GLY A 106 1.18 8.00 -1.58
N GLY A 107 0.91 9.06 -2.35
CA GLY A 107 1.47 9.21 -3.69
C GLY A 107 2.99 9.36 -3.68
N ALA A 108 3.54 10.15 -2.78
CA ALA A 108 4.98 10.31 -2.65
C ALA A 108 5.64 8.99 -2.23
N VAL A 109 5.03 8.25 -1.32
CA VAL A 109 5.48 6.92 -0.91
C VAL A 109 5.43 5.95 -2.09
N ALA A 110 4.33 5.96 -2.84
CA ALA A 110 4.12 5.05 -3.97
C ALA A 110 5.18 5.25 -5.07
N VAL A 111 5.50 6.50 -5.40
CA VAL A 111 6.52 6.83 -6.41
C VAL A 111 7.88 6.26 -5.99
N GLN A 112 8.28 6.47 -4.75
CA GLN A 112 9.58 5.99 -4.27
C GLN A 112 9.63 4.47 -4.20
N LEU A 113 8.54 3.84 -3.77
CA LEU A 113 8.45 2.39 -3.70
C LEU A 113 8.53 1.77 -5.09
N ALA A 114 7.82 2.33 -6.06
CA ALA A 114 7.85 1.85 -7.45
C ALA A 114 9.27 1.96 -8.02
N ALA A 115 9.97 3.08 -7.76
CA ALA A 115 11.33 3.26 -8.22
C ALA A 115 12.29 2.22 -7.64
N LYS A 116 12.13 1.88 -6.36
CA LYS A 116 12.96 0.87 -5.71
C LYS A 116 12.74 -0.55 -6.22
N ASN A 117 11.55 -0.82 -6.76
CA ASN A 117 11.16 -2.17 -7.17
C ASN A 117 10.93 -2.28 -8.68
N GLN A 118 11.48 -1.34 -9.44
CA GLN A 118 11.26 -1.27 -10.89
C GLN A 118 11.73 -2.51 -11.66
N ASP A 119 12.62 -3.31 -11.07
CA ASP A 119 13.11 -4.54 -11.69
C ASP A 119 12.18 -5.75 -11.48
N ASP A 120 11.17 -5.61 -10.64
CA ASP A 120 10.19 -6.66 -10.41
C ASP A 120 9.18 -6.67 -11.55
N THR A 121 9.17 -7.74 -12.35
CA THR A 121 8.27 -7.88 -13.50
C THR A 121 6.80 -7.98 -13.11
N LYS A 122 6.50 -8.29 -11.85
CA LYS A 122 5.12 -8.34 -11.34
C LYS A 122 4.58 -6.97 -10.97
N LEU A 123 5.44 -5.97 -10.81
CA LEU A 123 5.01 -4.59 -10.61
C LEU A 123 4.66 -3.98 -11.96
N ILE A 124 3.36 -3.90 -12.27
CA ILE A 124 2.88 -3.53 -13.61
C ILE A 124 2.33 -2.12 -13.72
N GLY A 125 2.15 -1.42 -12.61
CA GLY A 125 1.58 -0.08 -12.71
C GLY A 125 1.67 0.72 -11.42
N LEU A 126 1.47 2.03 -11.58
CA LEU A 126 1.47 3.01 -10.51
C LEU A 126 0.33 3.99 -10.77
N VAL A 127 -0.54 4.18 -9.79
CA VAL A 127 -1.66 5.13 -9.86
C VAL A 127 -1.49 6.18 -8.77
N LEU A 128 -1.58 7.44 -9.15
CA LEU A 128 -1.43 8.57 -8.24
C LEU A 128 -2.69 9.43 -8.28
N GLU A 129 -3.15 9.83 -7.10
CA GLU A 129 -4.32 10.68 -6.95
C GLU A 129 -4.00 11.83 -5.99
N ASN A 130 -4.21 13.07 -6.43
CA ASN A 130 -3.97 14.28 -5.64
C ASN A 130 -2.61 14.26 -4.94
N THR A 131 -1.55 13.99 -5.71
CA THR A 131 -0.25 13.67 -5.15
C THR A 131 0.70 14.86 -5.14
N PHE A 132 1.41 15.01 -4.00
CA PHE A 132 2.63 15.79 -3.90
C PHE A 132 3.83 14.85 -4.02
N LEU A 133 4.84 15.27 -4.77
CA LEU A 133 5.99 14.41 -5.04
C LEU A 133 7.03 14.41 -3.91
N SER A 134 6.91 15.29 -2.94
CA SER A 134 7.84 15.39 -1.82
C SER A 134 7.14 15.10 -0.50
N MET A 135 7.61 14.10 0.23
CA MET A 135 7.11 13.77 1.56
C MET A 135 7.40 14.87 2.58
N ARG A 136 8.48 15.64 2.39
CA ARG A 136 8.87 16.71 3.32
C ARG A 136 7.81 17.79 3.47
N LYS A 137 6.98 17.99 2.44
CA LYS A 137 5.88 18.95 2.48
C LYS A 137 4.65 18.42 3.21
N LEU A 138 4.57 17.11 3.43
CA LEU A 138 3.40 16.44 3.95
C LEU A 138 3.59 15.90 5.37
N ILE A 139 4.84 15.64 5.77
CA ILE A 139 5.18 15.09 7.08
C ILE A 139 5.83 16.19 7.92
N PRO A 140 5.24 16.53 9.08
CA PRO A 140 5.90 17.45 10.00
C PRO A 140 7.25 16.89 10.44
N SER A 141 8.27 17.70 10.34
CA SER A 141 9.63 17.31 10.73
C SER A 141 9.84 17.47 12.24
#